data_02ae75c32e0d52e13df2d3a97ada7a46
#
_entry.id   02ae75c32e0d52e13df2d3a97ada7a46
#
_cell.length_a   1.000
_cell.length_b   1.000
_cell.length_c   1.000
_cell.angle_alpha   90.00
_cell.angle_beta   90.00
_cell.angle_gamma   90.00
#
_symmetry.space_group_name_H-M   'P 1'
#
loop_
_entity.id
_entity.type
_entity.pdbx_description
1 polymer ?
#
loop_
_entity_poly.entity_id
_entity_poly.type
_entity_poly.pdbx_seq_one_letter_code
_entity_poly.pdbx_strand_id
1 'polypeptide(L)'
;MEFNDVLNRRYSCRAFANETVEQEKVDRILEAGRIAPTAVNKQPVHIWAVSNPETLEAIKGVTRSNYGAPLILVVGCRPDEAWVRRYDGKNGAEVDAAIVATYLMLAAENEGLATLWVGSFDPAMLQKILPDSAGYEFVAMINVGYPAAESEPSAMHGERKTKEELVTILK
;
A
#
# COMPACT_ATOMS: atom_id res chain seq x y z
N MET A 1 -10.18 -6.55 15.52
CA MET A 1 -8.98 -6.21 16.34
C MET A 1 -9.17 -4.80 16.87
N GLU A 2 -8.68 -4.49 18.08
CA GLU A 2 -8.68 -3.10 18.56
C GLU A 2 -7.71 -2.24 17.72
N PHE A 3 -8.07 -0.99 17.45
CA PHE A 3 -7.29 -0.14 16.54
C PHE A 3 -5.82 0.04 16.95
N ASN A 4 -5.56 0.18 18.26
CA ASN A 4 -4.20 0.28 18.78
C ASN A 4 -3.38 -1.00 18.53
N ASP A 5 -4.02 -2.17 18.56
CA ASP A 5 -3.35 -3.43 18.26
C ASP A 5 -2.94 -3.49 16.79
N VAL A 6 -3.80 -3.03 15.87
CA VAL A 6 -3.47 -2.93 14.43
C VAL A 6 -2.23 -2.07 14.22
N LEU A 7 -2.18 -0.88 14.84
CA LEU A 7 -1.05 0.03 14.72
C LEU A 7 0.27 -0.56 15.26
N ASN A 8 0.21 -1.27 16.39
CA ASN A 8 1.40 -1.80 17.06
C ASN A 8 1.91 -3.10 16.44
N ARG A 9 1.02 -3.94 15.94
CA ARG A 9 1.37 -5.26 15.38
C ARG A 9 1.88 -5.17 13.95
N ARG A 10 1.37 -4.23 13.15
CA ARG A 10 1.77 -4.06 11.76
C ARG A 10 3.28 -3.86 11.64
N TYR A 11 3.92 -4.69 10.84
CA TYR A 11 5.32 -4.54 10.45
C TYR A 11 5.51 -4.76 8.94
N SER A 12 6.67 -4.41 8.40
CA SER A 12 7.04 -4.64 7.00
C SER A 12 7.46 -6.11 6.82
N CYS A 13 6.52 -6.96 6.43
CA CYS A 13 6.72 -8.39 6.21
C CYS A 13 7.57 -8.65 4.97
N ARG A 14 8.59 -9.49 5.10
CA ARG A 14 9.52 -9.87 4.02
C ARG A 14 9.64 -11.39 3.84
N ALA A 15 8.65 -12.13 4.32
CA ALA A 15 8.47 -13.56 4.06
C ALA A 15 6.98 -13.87 4.17
N PHE A 16 6.35 -14.26 3.07
CA PHE A 16 4.93 -14.61 3.02
C PHE A 16 4.77 -16.13 2.88
N ALA A 17 3.74 -16.67 3.54
CA ALA A 17 3.33 -18.04 3.35
C ALA A 17 2.76 -18.25 1.93
N ASN A 18 2.96 -19.45 1.39
CA ASN A 18 2.34 -19.84 0.11
C ASN A 18 0.88 -20.23 0.35
N GLU A 19 0.09 -19.24 0.75
CA GLU A 19 -1.33 -19.40 1.09
C GLU A 19 -2.13 -18.29 0.42
N THR A 20 -3.22 -18.67 -0.26
CA THR A 20 -4.09 -17.70 -0.96
C THR A 20 -4.88 -16.89 0.07
N VAL A 21 -5.00 -15.59 -0.16
CA VAL A 21 -5.86 -14.73 0.64
C VAL A 21 -7.32 -14.92 0.19
N GLU A 22 -8.22 -15.12 1.15
CA GLU A 22 -9.64 -15.32 0.89
C GLU A 22 -10.28 -14.07 0.26
N GLN A 23 -11.10 -14.26 -0.75
CA GLN A 23 -11.72 -13.16 -1.49
C GLN A 23 -12.48 -12.19 -0.59
N GLU A 24 -13.16 -12.70 0.44
CA GLU A 24 -13.89 -11.86 1.40
C GLU A 24 -12.99 -10.91 2.19
N LYS A 25 -11.75 -11.33 2.50
CA LYS A 25 -10.75 -10.43 3.12
C LYS A 25 -10.25 -9.39 2.12
N VAL A 26 -9.98 -9.81 0.88
CA VAL A 26 -9.59 -8.89 -0.19
C VAL A 26 -10.64 -7.81 -0.39
N ASP A 27 -11.92 -8.19 -0.44
CA ASP A 27 -13.04 -7.26 -0.62
C ASP A 27 -13.13 -6.23 0.53
N ARG A 28 -12.94 -6.68 1.79
CA ARG A 28 -12.92 -5.76 2.94
C ARG A 28 -11.72 -4.82 2.92
N ILE A 29 -10.56 -5.29 2.48
CA ILE A 29 -9.37 -4.46 2.34
C ILE A 29 -9.58 -3.40 1.23
N LEU A 30 -10.11 -3.80 0.09
CA LEU A 30 -10.39 -2.89 -1.02
C LEU A 30 -11.46 -1.86 -0.65
N GLU A 31 -12.48 -2.25 0.12
CA GLU A 31 -13.49 -1.32 0.65
C GLU A 31 -12.87 -0.28 1.58
N ALA A 32 -11.92 -0.66 2.44
CA ALA A 32 -11.19 0.30 3.26
C ALA A 32 -10.43 1.32 2.41
N GLY A 33 -9.79 0.90 1.31
CA GLY A 33 -9.17 1.81 0.36
C GLY A 33 -10.17 2.74 -0.33
N ARG A 34 -11.35 2.20 -0.71
CA ARG A 34 -12.41 2.97 -1.38
C ARG A 34 -13.00 4.09 -0.52
N ILE A 35 -13.11 3.87 0.80
CA ILE A 35 -13.64 4.87 1.73
C ILE A 35 -12.58 5.82 2.31
N ALA A 36 -11.31 5.63 1.96
CA ALA A 36 -10.23 6.49 2.42
C ALA A 36 -10.46 7.95 1.95
N PRO A 37 -10.16 8.96 2.77
CA PRO A 37 -10.33 10.35 2.39
C PRO A 37 -9.32 10.79 1.33
N THR A 38 -9.77 11.67 0.43
CA THR A 38 -8.91 12.36 -0.53
C THR A 38 -9.18 13.86 -0.50
N ALA A 39 -8.25 14.67 -0.97
CA ALA A 39 -8.38 16.12 -0.98
C ALA A 39 -9.64 16.55 -1.74
N VAL A 40 -10.54 17.27 -1.04
CA VAL A 40 -11.87 17.69 -1.52
C VAL A 40 -12.68 16.58 -2.20
N ASN A 41 -12.43 15.32 -1.79
CA ASN A 41 -13.07 14.11 -2.31
C ASN A 41 -12.91 13.94 -3.84
N LYS A 42 -11.75 14.31 -4.39
CA LYS A 42 -11.46 14.17 -5.81
C LYS A 42 -11.25 12.71 -6.26
N GLN A 43 -10.82 11.85 -5.36
CA GLN A 43 -10.64 10.40 -5.58
C GLN A 43 -9.77 10.07 -6.82
N PRO A 44 -8.60 10.72 -7.01
CA PRO A 44 -7.75 10.54 -8.18
C PRO A 44 -6.91 9.27 -8.09
N VAL A 45 -7.38 8.24 -7.41
CA VAL A 45 -6.62 7.03 -7.06
C VAL A 45 -7.25 5.80 -7.70
N HIS A 46 -6.40 4.88 -8.19
CA HIS A 46 -6.81 3.57 -8.66
C HIS A 46 -6.00 2.47 -8.00
N ILE A 47 -6.62 1.31 -7.79
CA ILE A 47 -6.02 0.14 -7.16
C ILE A 47 -6.15 -1.05 -8.13
N TRP A 48 -5.01 -1.63 -8.52
CA TRP A 48 -4.96 -2.92 -9.22
C TRP A 48 -4.69 -4.01 -8.18
N ALA A 49 -5.65 -4.90 -7.97
CA ALA A 49 -5.49 -6.07 -7.10
C ALA A 49 -5.02 -7.25 -7.94
N VAL A 50 -3.78 -7.67 -7.75
CA VAL A 50 -3.12 -8.71 -8.54
C VAL A 50 -2.95 -9.96 -7.69
N SER A 51 -3.68 -11.04 -8.04
CA SER A 51 -3.57 -12.36 -7.40
C SER A 51 -3.42 -13.51 -8.42
N ASN A 52 -3.60 -13.23 -9.73
CA ASN A 52 -3.42 -14.26 -10.73
C ASN A 52 -1.92 -14.60 -10.92
N PRO A 53 -1.57 -15.90 -11.04
CA PRO A 53 -0.18 -16.36 -11.06
C PRO A 53 0.66 -15.77 -12.21
N GLU A 54 0.08 -15.54 -13.38
CA GLU A 54 0.80 -15.03 -14.55
C GLU A 54 1.27 -13.60 -14.31
N THR A 55 0.38 -12.72 -13.81
CA THR A 55 0.73 -11.33 -13.53
C THR A 55 1.66 -11.22 -12.32
N LEU A 56 1.47 -12.06 -11.27
CA LEU A 56 2.39 -12.13 -10.14
C LEU A 56 3.80 -12.53 -10.58
N GLU A 57 3.94 -13.47 -11.52
CA GLU A 57 5.24 -13.85 -12.07
C GLU A 57 5.86 -12.70 -12.88
N ALA A 58 5.08 -12.00 -13.71
CA ALA A 58 5.55 -10.84 -14.45
C ALA A 58 6.04 -9.71 -13.51
N ILE A 59 5.40 -9.51 -12.36
CA ILE A 59 5.80 -8.51 -11.35
C ILE A 59 7.17 -8.82 -10.73
N LYS A 60 7.63 -10.07 -10.72
CA LYS A 60 9.01 -10.39 -10.27
C LYS A 60 10.09 -9.71 -11.12
N GLY A 61 9.79 -9.38 -12.37
CA GLY A 61 10.67 -8.59 -13.23
C GLY A 61 10.65 -7.08 -12.92
N VAL A 62 9.60 -6.61 -12.25
CA VAL A 62 9.38 -5.19 -11.92
C VAL A 62 10.08 -4.79 -10.62
N THR A 63 10.14 -5.69 -9.64
CA THR A 63 10.74 -5.45 -8.33
C THR A 63 11.37 -6.71 -7.75
N ARG A 64 12.46 -6.53 -6.99
CA ARG A 64 13.05 -7.62 -6.19
C ARG A 64 12.34 -7.81 -4.83
N SER A 65 11.39 -6.93 -4.51
CA SER A 65 10.77 -6.86 -3.19
C SER A 65 9.36 -7.48 -3.13
N ASN A 66 9.07 -8.52 -3.93
CA ASN A 66 7.77 -9.19 -3.87
C ASN A 66 7.67 -10.24 -2.74
N TYR A 67 8.80 -10.84 -2.34
CA TYR A 67 8.91 -11.78 -1.22
C TYR A 67 7.88 -12.93 -1.22
N GLY A 68 7.42 -13.35 -2.41
CA GLY A 68 6.44 -14.43 -2.54
C GLY A 68 5.01 -14.05 -2.13
N ALA A 69 4.67 -12.77 -2.05
CA ALA A 69 3.32 -12.34 -1.68
C ALA A 69 2.27 -12.89 -2.66
N PRO A 70 1.19 -13.52 -2.18
CA PRO A 70 0.13 -14.10 -3.01
C PRO A 70 -0.85 -13.04 -3.55
N LEU A 71 -0.84 -11.85 -2.99
CA LEU A 71 -1.64 -10.70 -3.42
C LEU A 71 -0.77 -9.45 -3.43
N ILE A 72 -0.85 -8.67 -4.50
CA ILE A 72 -0.18 -7.37 -4.60
C ILE A 72 -1.24 -6.32 -4.99
N LEU A 73 -1.38 -5.29 -4.16
CA LEU A 73 -2.23 -4.13 -4.44
C LEU A 73 -1.34 -3.01 -4.97
N VAL A 74 -1.44 -2.72 -6.26
CA VAL A 74 -0.73 -1.59 -6.86
C VAL A 74 -1.59 -0.35 -6.73
N VAL A 75 -1.05 0.71 -6.16
CA VAL A 75 -1.76 1.98 -5.97
C VAL A 75 -1.15 3.03 -6.88
N GLY A 76 -1.96 3.59 -7.75
CA GLY A 76 -1.60 4.69 -8.64
C GLY A 76 -2.56 5.85 -8.52
N CYS A 77 -2.17 7.00 -9.05
CA CYS A 77 -2.97 8.21 -9.06
C CYS A 77 -2.95 8.91 -10.42
N ARG A 78 -3.96 9.75 -10.66
CA ARG A 78 -4.03 10.66 -11.82
C ARG A 78 -3.79 12.10 -11.36
N PRO A 79 -2.61 12.69 -11.65
CA PRO A 79 -2.31 14.04 -11.25
C PRO A 79 -3.22 15.10 -11.88
N ASP A 80 -3.73 14.85 -13.09
CA ASP A 80 -4.65 15.73 -13.81
C ASP A 80 -6.06 15.79 -13.20
N GLU A 81 -6.46 14.77 -12.43
CA GLU A 81 -7.74 14.70 -11.72
C GLU A 81 -7.66 15.19 -10.26
N ALA A 82 -6.43 15.32 -9.74
CA ALA A 82 -6.20 15.64 -8.34
C ALA A 82 -6.48 17.09 -7.97
N TRP A 83 -6.61 17.33 -6.68
CA TRP A 83 -6.63 18.68 -6.14
C TRP A 83 -5.24 19.31 -6.19
N VAL A 84 -5.20 20.58 -6.59
CA VAL A 84 -3.96 21.37 -6.61
C VAL A 84 -4.07 22.51 -5.60
N ARG A 85 -3.06 22.62 -4.72
CA ARG A 85 -3.01 23.68 -3.71
C ARG A 85 -2.76 25.03 -4.40
N ARG A 86 -3.73 25.96 -4.25
CA ARG A 86 -3.71 27.23 -4.97
C ARG A 86 -2.57 28.18 -4.61
N TYR A 87 -1.95 27.99 -3.44
CA TYR A 87 -0.92 28.93 -2.95
C TYR A 87 0.46 28.70 -3.58
N ASP A 88 0.79 27.47 -3.92
CA ASP A 88 2.11 27.08 -4.42
C ASP A 88 2.06 26.07 -5.57
N GLY A 89 0.86 25.71 -6.03
CA GLY A 89 0.68 24.77 -7.13
C GLY A 89 0.99 23.32 -6.81
N LYS A 90 1.17 22.96 -5.52
CA LYS A 90 1.46 21.57 -5.15
C LYS A 90 0.28 20.65 -5.45
N ASN A 91 0.52 19.63 -6.29
CA ASN A 91 -0.45 18.59 -6.61
C ASN A 91 -0.60 17.62 -5.45
N GLY A 92 -1.84 17.21 -5.14
CA GLY A 92 -2.18 16.33 -4.02
C GLY A 92 -2.27 14.85 -4.37
N ALA A 93 -2.13 14.44 -5.63
CA ALA A 93 -2.39 13.08 -6.11
C ALA A 93 -1.62 12.01 -5.34
N GLU A 94 -0.30 12.19 -5.20
CA GLU A 94 0.56 11.24 -4.49
C GLU A 94 0.22 11.14 -3.00
N VAL A 95 -0.18 12.25 -2.37
CA VAL A 95 -0.62 12.25 -0.97
C VAL A 95 -1.92 11.48 -0.81
N ASP A 96 -2.90 11.71 -1.69
CA ASP A 96 -4.17 10.97 -1.69
C ASP A 96 -3.93 9.47 -1.87
N ALA A 97 -3.07 9.07 -2.82
CA ALA A 97 -2.70 7.67 -3.04
C ALA A 97 -1.99 7.05 -1.82
N ALA A 98 -1.11 7.80 -1.14
CA ALA A 98 -0.44 7.33 0.08
C ALA A 98 -1.43 7.12 1.24
N ILE A 99 -2.45 7.98 1.36
CA ILE A 99 -3.54 7.80 2.34
C ILE A 99 -4.30 6.50 2.04
N VAL A 100 -4.74 6.30 0.80
CA VAL A 100 -5.43 5.07 0.36
C VAL A 100 -4.58 3.84 0.64
N ALA A 101 -3.30 3.84 0.26
CA ALA A 101 -2.38 2.73 0.50
C ALA A 101 -2.22 2.42 2.00
N THR A 102 -2.20 3.45 2.86
CA THR A 102 -2.16 3.29 4.31
C THR A 102 -3.43 2.61 4.84
N TYR A 103 -4.61 3.00 4.36
CA TYR A 103 -5.87 2.34 4.70
C TYR A 103 -5.88 0.86 4.31
N LEU A 104 -5.39 0.53 3.11
CA LEU A 104 -5.24 -0.87 2.66
C LEU A 104 -4.36 -1.68 3.61
N MET A 105 -3.20 -1.14 4.01
CA MET A 105 -2.28 -1.83 4.93
C MET A 105 -2.89 -2.07 6.30
N LEU A 106 -3.56 -1.07 6.89
CA LEU A 106 -4.17 -1.21 8.20
C LEU A 106 -5.37 -2.16 8.17
N ALA A 107 -6.16 -2.14 7.10
CA ALA A 107 -7.23 -3.09 6.90
C ALA A 107 -6.72 -4.53 6.76
N ALA A 108 -5.64 -4.76 6.01
CA ALA A 108 -5.02 -6.06 5.89
C ALA A 108 -4.54 -6.60 7.25
N GLU A 109 -3.89 -5.78 8.07
CA GLU A 109 -3.49 -6.16 9.44
C GLU A 109 -4.71 -6.52 10.29
N ASN A 110 -5.81 -5.76 10.19
CA ASN A 110 -7.05 -6.07 10.91
C ASN A 110 -7.68 -7.41 10.50
N GLU A 111 -7.47 -7.84 9.25
CA GLU A 111 -7.88 -9.15 8.73
C GLU A 111 -6.89 -10.28 9.09
N GLY A 112 -5.83 -10.00 9.86
CA GLY A 112 -4.81 -10.96 10.27
C GLY A 112 -3.78 -11.25 9.18
N LEU A 113 -3.63 -10.37 8.20
CA LEU A 113 -2.65 -10.46 7.12
C LEU A 113 -1.50 -9.52 7.36
N ALA A 114 -0.31 -9.89 6.89
CA ALA A 114 0.86 -9.05 6.90
C ALA A 114 0.98 -8.25 5.60
N THR A 115 1.70 -7.13 5.66
CA THR A 115 1.91 -6.25 4.50
C THR A 115 3.35 -5.77 4.38
N LEU A 116 3.73 -5.39 3.15
CA LEU A 116 4.93 -4.62 2.87
C LEU A 116 4.64 -3.52 1.86
N TRP A 117 4.96 -2.28 2.22
CA TRP A 117 4.99 -1.17 1.26
C TRP A 117 6.27 -1.26 0.43
N VAL A 118 6.13 -1.39 -0.88
CA VAL A 118 7.23 -1.40 -1.85
C VAL A 118 7.17 -0.13 -2.68
N GLY A 119 8.21 0.71 -2.56
CA GLY A 119 8.41 1.90 -3.38
C GLY A 119 9.49 1.72 -4.45
N SER A 120 10.24 0.61 -4.40
CA SER A 120 11.31 0.32 -5.35
C SER A 120 10.85 -0.65 -6.42
N PHE A 121 10.36 -0.12 -7.53
CA PHE A 121 9.89 -0.87 -8.70
C PHE A 121 10.12 -0.08 -9.98
N ASP A 122 10.10 -0.74 -11.15
CA ASP A 122 10.16 -0.10 -12.47
C ASP A 122 8.73 0.27 -12.92
N PRO A 123 8.37 1.57 -12.92
CA PRO A 123 7.02 1.99 -13.29
C PRO A 123 6.71 1.79 -14.78
N ALA A 124 7.72 1.85 -15.67
CA ALA A 124 7.53 1.65 -17.10
C ALA A 124 7.25 0.18 -17.45
N MET A 125 7.88 -0.75 -16.72
CA MET A 125 7.57 -2.18 -16.84
C MET A 125 6.19 -2.48 -16.23
N LEU A 126 5.86 -1.89 -15.08
CA LEU A 126 4.58 -2.09 -14.42
C LEU A 126 3.41 -1.62 -15.31
N GLN A 127 3.57 -0.49 -16.00
CA GLN A 127 2.57 0.04 -16.93
C GLN A 127 2.28 -0.89 -18.12
N LYS A 128 3.26 -1.72 -18.55
CA LYS A 128 3.07 -2.70 -19.62
C LYS A 128 2.31 -3.95 -19.15
N ILE A 129 2.34 -4.23 -17.85
CA ILE A 129 1.73 -5.41 -17.24
C ILE A 129 0.27 -5.12 -16.85
N LEU A 130 0.00 -3.92 -16.32
CA LEU A 130 -1.31 -3.59 -15.76
C LEU A 130 -2.23 -3.00 -16.83
N PRO A 131 -3.45 -3.54 -16.99
CA PRO A 131 -4.44 -2.99 -17.90
C PRO A 131 -4.89 -1.60 -17.47
N ASP A 132 -5.27 -0.76 -18.43
CA ASP A 132 -5.87 0.56 -18.22
C ASP A 132 -5.05 1.51 -17.33
N SER A 133 -3.72 1.29 -17.28
CA SER A 133 -2.80 2.05 -16.44
C SER A 133 -2.25 3.32 -17.11
N ALA A 134 -2.59 3.59 -18.36
CA ALA A 134 -2.16 4.78 -19.08
C ALA A 134 -2.64 6.06 -18.37
N GLY A 135 -1.73 7.01 -18.15
CA GLY A 135 -2.01 8.27 -17.45
C GLY A 135 -1.98 8.19 -15.93
N TYR A 136 -1.74 7.01 -15.35
CA TYR A 136 -1.50 6.87 -13.92
C TYR A 136 -0.02 6.95 -13.57
N GLU A 137 0.28 7.61 -12.47
CA GLU A 137 1.56 7.55 -11.77
C GLU A 137 1.45 6.53 -10.63
N PHE A 138 2.34 5.53 -10.63
CA PHE A 138 2.34 4.51 -9.56
C PHE A 138 3.05 5.02 -8.32
N VAL A 139 2.39 4.92 -7.17
CA VAL A 139 2.90 5.42 -5.89
C VAL A 139 3.46 4.31 -5.02
N ALA A 140 2.79 3.17 -4.98
CA ALA A 140 3.20 2.05 -4.16
C ALA A 140 2.69 0.72 -4.71
N MET A 141 3.42 -0.36 -4.39
CA MET A 141 2.91 -1.71 -4.41
C MET A 141 2.81 -2.19 -2.96
N ILE A 142 1.64 -2.68 -2.55
CA ILE A 142 1.43 -3.25 -1.23
C ILE A 142 1.35 -4.76 -1.38
N ASN A 143 2.41 -5.45 -0.94
CA ASN A 143 2.38 -6.89 -0.82
C ASN A 143 1.47 -7.27 0.34
N VAL A 144 0.62 -8.28 0.15
CA VAL A 144 -0.37 -8.73 1.13
C VAL A 144 -0.39 -10.26 1.17
N GLY A 145 -0.44 -10.84 2.36
CA GLY A 145 -0.54 -12.28 2.55
C GLY A 145 -0.38 -12.67 4.01
N TYR A 146 -0.49 -13.95 4.29
CA TYR A 146 -0.14 -14.48 5.61
C TYR A 146 1.37 -14.43 5.81
N PRO A 147 1.87 -14.01 6.99
CA PRO A 147 3.30 -14.07 7.26
C PRO A 147 3.77 -15.53 7.31
N ALA A 148 4.92 -15.83 6.73
CA ALA A 148 5.56 -17.14 6.92
C ALA A 148 5.96 -17.34 8.38
N ALA A 149 6.12 -18.59 8.80
CA ALA A 149 6.43 -18.91 10.20
C ALA A 149 7.74 -18.26 10.70
N GLU A 150 8.71 -18.07 9.80
CA GLU A 150 9.99 -17.42 10.06
C GLU A 150 9.95 -15.90 9.90
N SER A 151 8.80 -15.31 9.55
CA SER A 151 8.69 -13.86 9.31
C SER A 151 8.77 -13.08 10.61
N GLU A 152 9.74 -12.19 10.69
CA GLU A 152 9.99 -11.33 11.85
C GLU A 152 10.08 -9.85 11.44
N PRO A 153 9.72 -8.91 12.32
CA PRO A 153 10.02 -7.51 12.15
C PRO A 153 11.53 -7.28 12.03
N SER A 154 11.95 -6.36 11.15
CA SER A 154 13.37 -5.98 11.09
C SER A 154 13.82 -5.34 12.42
N ALA A 155 15.12 -5.40 12.71
CA ALA A 155 15.70 -4.77 13.91
C ALA A 155 15.33 -3.27 14.02
N MET A 156 15.25 -2.56 12.89
CA MET A 156 14.88 -1.14 12.85
C MET A 156 13.37 -0.89 13.09
N HIS A 157 12.54 -1.93 13.15
CA HIS A 157 11.09 -1.73 13.30
C HIS A 157 10.73 -1.01 14.60
N GLY A 158 11.45 -1.26 15.67
CA GLY A 158 11.26 -0.61 16.97
C GLY A 158 11.90 0.77 17.12
N GLU A 159 12.77 1.16 16.18
CA GLU A 159 13.45 2.45 16.23
C GLU A 159 12.48 3.59 15.88
N ARG A 160 12.27 4.52 16.79
CA ARG A 160 11.41 5.70 16.62
C ARG A 160 12.09 6.92 17.18
N LYS A 161 11.92 8.05 16.52
CA LYS A 161 12.21 9.34 17.12
C LYS A 161 11.35 9.53 18.37
N THR A 162 11.86 10.28 19.34
CA THR A 162 11.08 10.63 20.52
C THR A 162 9.87 11.50 20.13
N LYS A 163 8.91 11.60 21.04
CA LYS A 163 7.73 12.45 20.81
C LYS A 163 8.14 13.92 20.65
N GLU A 164 9.14 14.36 21.41
CA GLU A 164 9.67 15.73 21.40
C GLU A 164 10.37 16.07 20.08
N GLU A 165 11.01 15.08 19.42
CA GLU A 165 11.61 15.28 18.08
C GLU A 165 10.57 15.36 16.96
N LEU A 166 9.39 14.77 17.15
CA LEU A 166 8.36 14.68 16.11
C LEU A 166 7.23 15.71 16.28
N VAL A 167 6.99 16.18 17.51
CA VAL A 167 5.79 16.95 17.85
C VAL A 167 6.18 18.24 18.58
N THR A 168 5.74 19.37 18.06
CA THR A 168 5.76 20.66 18.75
C THR A 168 4.37 21.00 19.22
N ILE A 169 4.18 21.20 20.53
CA ILE A 169 2.90 21.59 21.12
C ILE A 169 2.94 23.10 21.37
N LEU A 170 2.10 23.84 20.67
CA LEU A 170 1.85 25.27 20.92
C LEU A 170 0.60 25.38 21.81
N LYS A 171 0.76 25.98 22.98
CA LYS A 171 -0.30 26.19 23.97
C LYS A 171 -0.66 27.65 24.06
#